data_030fceda59697e71d368a9e01d0c91de
#
_entry.id   030fceda59697e71d368a9e01d0c91de
#
_cell.length_a   1.000
_cell.length_b   1.000
_cell.length_c   1.000
_cell.angle_alpha   90.00
_cell.angle_beta   90.00
_cell.angle_gamma   90.00
#
_symmetry.space_group_name_H-M   'P 1'
#
loop_
_entity.id
_entity.type
_entity.pdbx_description
1 polymer ?
#
loop_
_entity_poly.entity_id
_entity_poly.type
_entity_poly.pdbx_seq_one_letter_code
_entity_poly.pdbx_strand_id
1 'polypeptide(L)'
;MAVSKKEEFTQEEIWLADVAKSLSHPARIKILKMLNEMNSCMVGSLVDKLPLAQATVSQHLKELKRVGLIDGEIDGPKICYCVNAKALTKAKSALDKLFNKMGCC
;
A
#
# COMPACT_ATOMS: atom_id res chain seq x y z
N MET A 1 5.87 17.18 -7.68
CA MET A 1 6.01 18.29 -6.74
C MET A 1 7.37 18.24 -6.06
N ALA A 2 8.10 19.31 -6.10
CA ALA A 2 9.40 19.36 -5.46
C ALA A 2 9.23 19.52 -3.95
N VAL A 3 9.90 18.66 -3.19
CA VAL A 3 9.89 18.76 -1.73
C VAL A 3 11.24 19.29 -1.30
N SER A 4 11.44 20.58 -1.51
CA SER A 4 12.72 21.21 -1.22
C SER A 4 12.90 21.55 0.26
N LYS A 5 11.84 21.45 1.08
CA LYS A 5 11.86 21.80 2.49
C LYS A 5 11.40 20.62 3.34
N LYS A 6 12.10 19.52 3.20
CA LYS A 6 11.75 18.30 3.95
C LYS A 6 11.79 18.49 5.46
N GLU A 7 12.66 19.37 5.95
CA GLU A 7 12.77 19.63 7.36
C GLU A 7 11.56 20.36 7.94
N GLU A 8 10.68 20.87 7.13
CA GLU A 8 9.44 21.50 7.57
C GLU A 8 8.33 20.48 7.81
N PHE A 9 8.56 19.21 7.45
CA PHE A 9 7.57 18.15 7.58
C PHE A 9 8.10 17.07 8.50
N THR A 10 7.21 16.49 9.31
CA THR A 10 7.59 15.37 10.17
C THR A 10 7.78 14.10 9.32
N GLN A 11 8.52 13.15 9.86
CA GLN A 11 8.69 11.85 9.21
C GLN A 11 7.34 11.15 9.02
N GLU A 12 6.43 11.29 9.99
CA GLU A 12 5.10 10.71 9.88
C GLU A 12 4.32 11.34 8.72
N GLU A 13 4.39 12.66 8.57
CA GLU A 13 3.71 13.35 7.47
C GLU A 13 4.24 12.90 6.12
N ILE A 14 5.55 12.79 5.99
CA ILE A 14 6.20 12.36 4.75
C ILE A 14 5.80 10.91 4.42
N TRP A 15 5.87 10.04 5.40
CA TRP A 15 5.53 8.62 5.21
C TRP A 15 4.05 8.45 4.87
N LEU A 16 3.17 9.15 5.60
CA LEU A 16 1.74 9.05 5.36
C LEU A 16 1.36 9.56 3.97
N ALA A 17 1.98 10.64 3.53
CA ALA A 17 1.76 11.16 2.17
C ALA A 17 2.19 10.15 1.12
N ASP A 18 3.31 9.47 1.36
CA ASP A 18 3.80 8.44 0.44
C ASP A 18 2.87 7.22 0.40
N VAL A 19 2.38 6.80 1.55
CA VAL A 19 1.37 5.75 1.64
C VAL A 19 0.10 6.15 0.87
N ALA A 20 -0.38 7.35 1.09
CA ALA A 20 -1.57 7.85 0.39
C ALA A 20 -1.37 7.85 -1.11
N LYS A 21 -0.18 8.23 -1.58
CA LYS A 21 0.16 8.19 -2.99
C LYS A 21 0.12 6.76 -3.53
N SER A 22 0.60 5.79 -2.76
CA SER A 22 0.56 4.39 -3.17
C SER A 22 -0.85 3.84 -3.24
N LEU A 23 -1.80 4.46 -2.54
CA LEU A 23 -3.20 4.06 -2.54
C LEU A 23 -4.05 4.80 -3.57
N SER A 24 -3.44 5.62 -4.40
CA SER A 24 -4.18 6.53 -5.29
C SER A 24 -4.74 5.88 -6.55
N HIS A 25 -4.81 4.56 -6.61
CA HIS A 25 -5.34 3.84 -7.77
C HIS A 25 -6.31 2.76 -7.30
N PRO A 26 -7.51 2.67 -7.91
CA PRO A 26 -8.51 1.68 -7.49
C PRO A 26 -7.99 0.24 -7.47
N ALA A 27 -7.13 -0.11 -8.43
CA ALA A 27 -6.55 -1.46 -8.47
C ALA A 27 -5.72 -1.76 -7.24
N ARG A 28 -4.99 -0.78 -6.72
CA ARG A 28 -4.17 -0.97 -5.52
C ARG A 28 -5.03 -1.16 -4.28
N ILE A 29 -6.13 -0.42 -4.19
CA ILE A 29 -7.09 -0.62 -3.09
C ILE A 29 -7.68 -2.03 -3.16
N LYS A 30 -8.06 -2.46 -4.36
CA LYS A 30 -8.62 -3.79 -4.53
C LYS A 30 -7.62 -4.89 -4.19
N ILE A 31 -6.37 -4.72 -4.60
CA ILE A 31 -5.30 -5.67 -4.27
C ILE A 31 -5.15 -5.81 -2.76
N LEU A 32 -5.09 -4.69 -2.04
CA LEU A 32 -4.96 -4.73 -0.58
C LEU A 32 -6.14 -5.42 0.07
N LYS A 33 -7.37 -5.13 -0.39
CA LYS A 33 -8.56 -5.80 0.14
C LYS A 33 -8.48 -7.30 -0.05
N MET A 34 -8.10 -7.74 -1.24
CA MET A 34 -7.99 -9.16 -1.55
C MET A 34 -6.94 -9.85 -0.70
N LEU A 35 -5.77 -9.24 -0.57
CA LEU A 35 -4.70 -9.82 0.24
C LEU A 35 -5.06 -9.86 1.72
N ASN A 36 -5.73 -8.83 2.21
CA ASN A 36 -6.14 -8.77 3.60
C ASN A 36 -7.18 -9.85 3.95
N GLU A 37 -8.06 -10.16 3.02
CA GLU A 37 -9.07 -11.19 3.21
C GLU A 37 -8.48 -12.59 3.25
N MET A 38 -7.35 -12.81 2.60
CA MET A 38 -6.78 -14.15 2.46
C MET A 38 -6.00 -14.63 3.68
N ASN A 39 -5.57 -13.75 4.56
CA ASN A 39 -4.83 -14.08 5.78
C ASN A 39 -3.59 -14.96 5.58
N SER A 40 -3.09 -15.04 4.36
CA SER A 40 -1.92 -15.83 4.04
C SER A 40 -1.26 -15.27 2.80
N CYS A 41 -0.03 -15.72 2.53
CA CYS A 41 0.63 -15.34 1.30
C CYS A 41 -0.16 -15.84 0.10
N MET A 42 -0.39 -14.96 -0.83
CA MET A 42 -1.04 -15.31 -2.09
C MET A 42 0.03 -15.66 -3.12
N VAL A 43 -0.17 -16.77 -3.81
CA VAL A 43 0.75 -17.24 -4.84
C VAL A 43 0.02 -17.26 -6.19
N GLY A 44 0.43 -16.34 -7.05
CA GLY A 44 0.11 -16.42 -8.47
C GLY A 44 -1.30 -16.12 -8.95
N SER A 45 -2.32 -16.18 -8.11
CA SER A 45 -3.70 -16.12 -8.59
C SER A 45 -4.33 -14.72 -8.64
N LEU A 46 -3.61 -13.70 -8.18
CA LEU A 46 -4.17 -12.35 -8.13
C LEU A 46 -4.46 -11.80 -9.52
N VAL A 47 -3.59 -12.09 -10.47
CA VAL A 47 -3.74 -11.63 -11.86
C VAL A 47 -5.04 -12.12 -12.46
N ASP A 48 -5.42 -13.36 -12.15
CA ASP A 48 -6.63 -13.97 -12.72
C ASP A 48 -7.91 -13.30 -12.21
N LYS A 49 -7.83 -12.62 -11.08
CA LYS A 49 -8.99 -11.99 -10.45
C LYS A 49 -9.11 -10.50 -10.77
N LEU A 50 -8.15 -9.95 -11.49
CA LEU A 50 -8.15 -8.54 -11.84
C LEU A 50 -8.24 -8.39 -13.35
N PRO A 51 -9.01 -7.40 -13.85
CA PRO A 51 -9.12 -7.16 -15.29
C PRO A 51 -7.92 -6.33 -15.78
N LEU A 52 -6.70 -6.78 -15.46
CA LEU A 52 -5.48 -6.07 -15.78
C LEU A 52 -4.42 -7.06 -16.26
N ALA A 53 -3.52 -6.58 -17.10
CA ALA A 53 -2.38 -7.38 -17.54
C ALA A 53 -1.43 -7.65 -16.37
N GLN A 54 -0.72 -8.77 -16.43
CA GLN A 54 0.23 -9.18 -15.40
C GLN A 54 1.27 -8.10 -15.11
N ALA A 55 1.80 -7.46 -16.14
CA ALA A 55 2.80 -6.41 -15.98
C ALA A 55 2.25 -5.23 -15.17
N THR A 56 1.00 -4.88 -15.40
CA THR A 56 0.33 -3.79 -14.68
C THR A 56 0.11 -4.16 -13.22
N VAL A 57 -0.33 -5.38 -12.96
CA VAL A 57 -0.50 -5.87 -11.59
C VAL A 57 0.84 -5.86 -10.85
N SER A 58 1.91 -6.31 -11.51
CA SER A 58 3.25 -6.31 -10.92
C SER A 58 3.70 -4.90 -10.55
N GLN A 59 3.41 -3.90 -11.39
CA GLN A 59 3.75 -2.52 -11.09
C GLN A 59 3.01 -2.01 -9.84
N HIS A 60 1.73 -2.35 -9.72
CA HIS A 60 0.95 -1.97 -8.54
C HIS A 60 1.50 -2.65 -7.27
N LEU A 61 1.85 -3.92 -7.36
CA LEU A 61 2.43 -4.64 -6.23
C LEU A 61 3.76 -4.04 -5.80
N LYS A 62 4.60 -3.67 -6.76
CA LYS A 62 5.89 -3.05 -6.47
C LYS A 62 5.72 -1.72 -5.76
N GLU A 63 4.73 -0.93 -6.17
CA GLU A 63 4.47 0.35 -5.52
C GLU A 63 4.01 0.16 -4.07
N LEU A 64 3.11 -0.79 -3.83
CA LEU A 64 2.66 -1.10 -2.48
C LEU A 64 3.79 -1.66 -1.60
N LYS A 65 4.67 -2.46 -2.19
CA LYS A 65 5.83 -2.99 -1.48
C LYS A 65 6.83 -1.89 -1.15
N ARG A 66 7.02 -0.94 -2.05
CA ARG A 66 7.96 0.17 -1.86
C ARG A 66 7.67 0.94 -0.57
N VAL A 67 6.40 1.19 -0.29
CA VAL A 67 6.00 1.92 0.94
C VAL A 67 5.83 1.00 2.14
N GLY A 68 6.01 -0.29 1.96
CA GLY A 68 5.98 -1.25 3.06
C GLY A 68 4.62 -1.81 3.42
N LEU A 69 3.58 -1.54 2.64
CA LEU A 69 2.24 -2.06 2.94
C LEU A 69 2.11 -3.56 2.67
N ILE A 70 2.91 -4.09 1.76
CA ILE A 70 2.97 -5.53 1.52
C ILE A 70 4.42 -5.99 1.53
N ASP A 71 4.59 -7.28 1.81
CA ASP A 71 5.88 -7.96 1.77
C ASP A 71 5.81 -9.13 0.81
N GLY A 72 6.97 -9.62 0.37
CA GLY A 72 7.05 -10.83 -0.42
C GLY A 72 7.95 -10.70 -1.63
N GLU A 73 7.97 -11.76 -2.41
CA GLU A 73 8.74 -11.84 -3.65
C GLU A 73 7.81 -11.61 -4.82
N ILE A 74 8.09 -10.58 -5.60
CA ILE A 74 7.26 -10.20 -6.74
C ILE A 74 7.90 -10.63 -8.05
N ASP A 75 9.24 -10.68 -8.09
CA ASP A 75 9.99 -10.99 -9.30
C ASP A 75 10.68 -12.36 -9.27
N GLY A 76 10.47 -13.14 -8.24
CA GLY A 76 11.13 -14.44 -8.10
C GLY A 76 10.41 -15.55 -8.85
N PRO A 77 11.00 -16.78 -8.87
CA PRO A 77 10.34 -17.92 -9.48
C PRO A 77 9.07 -18.34 -8.76
N LYS A 78 8.95 -17.97 -7.48
CA LYS A 78 7.71 -18.12 -6.72
C LYS A 78 7.25 -16.74 -6.32
N ILE A 79 6.14 -16.32 -6.91
CA ILE A 79 5.54 -15.04 -6.56
C ILE A 79 4.67 -15.26 -5.33
N CYS A 80 5.08 -14.70 -4.20
CA CYS A 80 4.34 -14.81 -2.95
C CYS A 80 4.34 -13.44 -2.28
N TYR A 81 3.17 -12.93 -1.94
CA TYR A 81 3.04 -11.64 -1.28
C TYR A 81 1.88 -11.64 -0.30
N CYS A 82 2.03 -10.83 0.75
CA CYS A 82 1.02 -10.70 1.79
C CYS A 82 1.07 -9.29 2.38
N VAL A 83 0.00 -8.90 3.06
CA VAL A 83 -0.03 -7.60 3.70
C VAL A 83 0.93 -7.56 4.88
N ASN A 84 1.52 -6.40 5.11
CA ASN A 84 2.32 -6.16 6.30
C ASN A 84 1.39 -5.55 7.36
N ALA A 85 1.00 -6.38 8.32
CA ALA A 85 0.02 -5.97 9.33
C ALA A 85 0.50 -4.79 10.16
N LYS A 86 1.79 -4.73 10.48
CA LYS A 86 2.34 -3.61 11.26
C LYS A 86 2.25 -2.30 10.50
N ALA A 87 2.58 -2.31 9.22
CA ALA A 87 2.51 -1.12 8.39
C ALA A 87 1.07 -0.65 8.20
N LEU A 88 0.14 -1.58 7.98
CA LEU A 88 -1.28 -1.25 7.85
C LEU A 88 -1.82 -0.65 9.14
N THR A 89 -1.46 -1.21 10.29
CA THR A 89 -1.88 -0.69 11.59
C THR A 89 -1.32 0.72 11.81
N LYS A 90 -0.05 0.93 11.45
CA LYS A 90 0.57 2.25 11.56
C LYS A 90 -0.13 3.27 10.66
N ALA A 91 -0.43 2.90 9.43
CA ALA A 91 -1.13 3.77 8.48
C ALA A 91 -2.53 4.10 8.99
N LYS A 92 -3.26 3.09 9.48
CA LYS A 92 -4.58 3.31 10.05
C LYS A 92 -4.53 4.27 11.22
N SER A 93 -3.59 4.08 12.13
CA SER A 93 -3.44 4.94 13.29
C SER A 93 -3.16 6.40 12.88
N ALA A 94 -2.27 6.59 11.92
CA ALA A 94 -1.92 7.93 11.44
C ALA A 94 -3.12 8.61 10.77
N LEU A 95 -3.87 7.86 9.97
CA LEU A 95 -5.09 8.38 9.32
C LEU A 95 -6.17 8.70 10.34
N ASP A 96 -6.36 7.84 11.34
CA ASP A 96 -7.35 8.06 12.40
C ASP A 96 -7.03 9.35 13.17
N LYS A 97 -5.77 9.58 13.50
CA LYS A 97 -5.35 10.80 14.18
C LYS A 97 -5.67 12.04 13.33
N LEU A 98 -5.36 11.96 12.05
CA LEU A 98 -5.61 13.06 11.13
C LEU A 98 -7.09 13.37 11.03
N PHE A 99 -7.91 12.35 10.79
CA PHE A 99 -9.34 12.55 10.55
C PHE A 99 -10.12 12.89 11.83
N ASN A 100 -9.72 12.34 12.95
CA ASN A 100 -10.40 12.63 14.22
C ASN A 100 -10.26 14.08 14.62
N LYS A 101 -9.16 14.72 14.28
CA LYS A 101 -8.94 16.13 14.58
C LYS A 101 -9.72 17.06 13.65
N MET A 102 -10.28 16.53 12.58
CA MET A 102 -10.99 17.31 11.57
C MET A 102 -12.48 17.22 11.71
N GLY A 103 -12.98 16.75 12.83
CA GLY A 103 -14.40 16.51 13.04
C GLY A 103 -15.24 17.71 13.35
N CYS A 104 -14.66 18.91 13.45
CA CYS A 104 -15.42 20.13 13.73
C CYS A 104 -15.18 21.14 12.63
N CYS A 105 -16.23 21.61 12.04
CA CYS A 105 -16.13 22.66 11.03
C CYS A 105 -16.48 24.01 11.58
#